data_5f2328194166605b1ee45c00cf5565fe
#
_entry.id   5f2328194166605b1ee45c00cf5565fe
#
_cell.length_a   1.000
_cell.length_b   1.000
_cell.length_c   1.000
_cell.angle_alpha   90.00
_cell.angle_beta   90.00
_cell.angle_gamma   90.00
#
_symmetry.space_group_name_H-M   'P 1'
#
loop_
_entity.id
_entity.type
_entity.pdbx_description
1 polymer ?
#
loop_
_entity_poly.entity_id
_entity_poly.type
_entity_poly.pdbx_seq_one_letter_code
_entity_poly.pdbx_strand_id
1 'polypeptide(L)'
;MNRSILPFAATAALLLGTTVLSSLAARRIPEPLAVSLDQIAPQIDGWTAAADQTLPAYTLHALAPSAYLVRTYKKPDSQLELFIAFYAQQRAGESMHSPKHCLPGAGWEIWNHDSASIPVRGQQVQINKYSIENAGTRMLMFYWYQSKTRIIASEYLGKVMLARDTILTGHTAGSIVRIMLPDTPAASAEGVSFAARLIPEVEHCFGSQVNP
;
A
#
# COMPACT_ATOMS: atom_id res chain seq x y z
N MET A 1 51.73 -12.30 -10.60
CA MET A 1 50.72 -11.35 -10.11
C MET A 1 50.82 -11.28 -8.59
N ASN A 2 51.28 -10.14 -8.07
CA ASN A 2 51.70 -10.00 -6.67
C ASN A 2 50.57 -10.26 -5.69
N ARG A 3 50.67 -11.25 -4.81
CA ARG A 3 49.70 -11.61 -3.77
C ARG A 3 49.28 -10.42 -2.87
N SER A 4 50.11 -9.38 -2.76
CA SER A 4 49.85 -8.20 -1.97
C SER A 4 48.88 -7.19 -2.63
N ILE A 5 48.66 -7.24 -3.95
CA ILE A 5 47.80 -6.33 -4.68
C ILE A 5 46.35 -6.82 -4.72
N LEU A 6 46.13 -8.12 -4.61
CA LEU A 6 44.81 -8.76 -4.68
C LEU A 6 43.81 -8.23 -3.66
N PRO A 7 44.14 -8.06 -2.36
CA PRO A 7 43.18 -7.50 -1.40
C PRO A 7 42.82 -6.02 -1.69
N PHE A 8 43.79 -5.22 -2.14
CA PHE A 8 43.54 -3.82 -2.52
C PHE A 8 42.64 -3.70 -3.76
N ALA A 9 42.90 -4.57 -4.75
CA ALA A 9 42.04 -4.63 -5.95
C ALA A 9 40.62 -5.10 -5.62
N ALA A 10 40.45 -6.07 -4.74
CA ALA A 10 39.14 -6.54 -4.28
C ALA A 10 38.38 -5.43 -3.51
N THR A 11 39.08 -4.72 -2.61
CA THR A 11 38.48 -3.59 -1.87
C THR A 11 38.07 -2.44 -2.80
N ALA A 12 38.93 -2.08 -3.76
CA ALA A 12 38.62 -1.07 -4.75
C ALA A 12 37.39 -1.45 -5.61
N ALA A 13 37.31 -2.70 -6.04
CA ALA A 13 36.18 -3.22 -6.80
C ALA A 13 34.87 -3.21 -5.98
N LEU A 14 34.93 -3.57 -4.71
CA LEU A 14 33.80 -3.48 -3.78
C LEU A 14 33.35 -2.03 -3.58
N LEU A 15 34.28 -1.10 -3.34
CA LEU A 15 33.95 0.33 -3.18
C LEU A 15 33.35 0.90 -4.47
N LEU A 16 33.91 0.58 -5.63
CA LEU A 16 33.36 1.02 -6.90
C LEU A 16 31.96 0.43 -7.13
N GLY A 17 31.77 -0.85 -6.86
CA GLY A 17 30.50 -1.53 -6.96
C GLY A 17 29.44 -0.91 -6.04
N THR A 18 29.77 -0.63 -4.78
CA THR A 18 28.87 0.02 -3.83
C THR A 18 28.55 1.46 -4.25
N THR A 19 29.52 2.20 -4.78
CA THR A 19 29.29 3.58 -5.28
C THR A 19 28.36 3.58 -6.49
N VAL A 20 28.57 2.68 -7.45
CA VAL A 20 27.68 2.51 -8.61
C VAL A 20 26.28 2.10 -8.16
N LEU A 21 26.16 1.13 -7.28
CA LEU A 21 24.87 0.69 -6.76
C LEU A 21 24.13 1.82 -6.02
N SER A 22 24.84 2.58 -5.20
CA SER A 22 24.28 3.74 -4.49
C SER A 22 23.82 4.83 -5.45
N SER A 23 24.59 5.09 -6.52
CA SER A 23 24.20 6.07 -7.53
C SER A 23 22.97 5.64 -8.34
N LEU A 24 22.86 4.35 -8.66
CA LEU A 24 21.67 3.78 -9.30
C LEU A 24 20.45 3.83 -8.36
N ALA A 25 20.65 3.48 -7.09
CA ALA A 25 19.61 3.56 -6.07
C ALA A 25 19.18 4.99 -5.74
N ALA A 26 19.97 6.00 -6.05
CA ALA A 26 19.62 7.42 -5.92
C ALA A 26 18.77 7.93 -7.09
N ARG A 27 18.76 7.24 -8.23
CA ARG A 27 17.94 7.59 -9.41
C ARG A 27 16.49 7.19 -9.13
N ARG A 28 15.68 8.16 -8.74
CA ARG A 28 14.25 7.96 -8.49
C ARG A 28 13.48 8.92 -9.35
N ILE A 29 12.57 8.37 -10.12
CA ILE A 29 11.71 9.09 -11.04
C ILE A 29 10.33 9.17 -10.38
N PRO A 30 9.88 10.36 -9.94
CA PRO A 30 8.52 10.52 -9.44
C PRO A 30 7.52 10.14 -10.51
N GLU A 31 6.55 9.33 -10.16
CA GLU A 31 5.49 8.89 -11.06
C GLU A 31 4.15 9.35 -10.46
N PRO A 32 3.57 10.46 -10.94
CA PRO A 32 2.29 10.94 -10.43
C PRO A 32 1.15 9.99 -10.84
N LEU A 33 0.04 10.09 -10.15
CA LEU A 33 -1.19 9.41 -10.58
C LEU A 33 -1.64 9.96 -11.94
N ALA A 34 -2.09 9.08 -12.81
CA ALA A 34 -2.69 9.45 -14.08
C ALA A 34 -4.14 9.96 -13.90
N VAL A 35 -4.83 9.42 -12.88
CA VAL A 35 -6.19 9.83 -12.50
C VAL A 35 -6.19 10.07 -10.99
N SER A 36 -6.83 11.15 -10.55
CA SER A 36 -6.90 11.50 -9.14
C SER A 36 -7.70 10.48 -8.33
N LEU A 37 -7.32 10.25 -7.04
CA LEU A 37 -8.00 9.29 -6.16
C LEU A 37 -9.47 9.65 -5.86
N ASP A 38 -9.86 10.91 -5.98
CA ASP A 38 -11.24 11.35 -5.81
C ASP A 38 -12.18 10.81 -6.90
N GLN A 39 -11.63 10.38 -8.05
CA GLN A 39 -12.36 9.74 -9.14
C GLN A 39 -12.71 8.27 -8.86
N ILE A 40 -12.21 7.67 -7.79
CA ILE A 40 -12.64 6.33 -7.37
C ILE A 40 -14.16 6.33 -7.20
N ALA A 41 -14.81 5.33 -7.77
CA ALA A 41 -16.24 5.25 -7.91
C ALA A 41 -17.00 5.56 -6.60
N PRO A 42 -17.98 6.46 -6.62
CA PRO A 42 -18.80 6.77 -5.44
C PRO A 42 -19.76 5.63 -5.08
N GLN A 43 -19.92 4.64 -5.95
CA GLN A 43 -20.71 3.45 -5.70
C GLN A 43 -19.87 2.20 -6.02
N ILE A 44 -19.65 1.36 -5.03
CA ILE A 44 -18.88 0.11 -5.14
C ILE A 44 -19.67 -0.99 -4.44
N ASP A 45 -20.06 -2.03 -5.16
CA ASP A 45 -20.67 -3.25 -4.59
C ASP A 45 -21.88 -2.98 -3.67
N GLY A 46 -22.74 -2.04 -4.06
CA GLY A 46 -23.90 -1.63 -3.28
C GLY A 46 -23.60 -0.69 -2.10
N TRP A 47 -22.31 -0.34 -1.91
CA TRP A 47 -21.91 0.72 -0.99
C TRP A 47 -21.95 2.07 -1.68
N THR A 48 -22.44 3.10 -0.98
CA THR A 48 -22.49 4.48 -1.47
C THR A 48 -21.55 5.36 -0.66
N ALA A 49 -20.71 6.12 -1.34
CA ALA A 49 -19.76 7.04 -0.72
C ALA A 49 -20.49 8.19 -0.01
N ALA A 50 -20.00 8.55 1.17
CA ALA A 50 -20.23 9.83 1.82
C ALA A 50 -19.17 10.85 1.38
N ALA A 51 -19.20 12.06 1.94
CA ALA A 51 -18.19 13.08 1.68
C ALA A 51 -16.79 12.60 2.12
N ASP A 52 -15.78 12.94 1.33
CA ASP A 52 -14.40 12.65 1.65
C ASP A 52 -13.95 13.44 2.89
N GLN A 53 -13.06 12.84 3.67
CA GLN A 53 -12.54 13.39 4.91
C GLN A 53 -11.10 13.86 4.73
N THR A 54 -10.74 14.90 5.46
CA THR A 54 -9.35 15.37 5.51
C THR A 54 -8.62 14.75 6.69
N LEU A 55 -7.38 14.37 6.47
CA LEU A 55 -6.51 13.91 7.54
C LEU A 55 -6.05 15.08 8.42
N PRO A 56 -5.92 14.89 9.74
CA PRO A 56 -5.30 15.87 10.61
C PRO A 56 -3.88 16.24 10.14
N ALA A 57 -3.48 17.50 10.34
CA ALA A 57 -2.19 18.01 9.89
C ALA A 57 -0.99 17.19 10.42
N TYR A 58 -1.04 16.74 11.66
CA TYR A 58 0.01 15.90 12.25
C TYR A 58 0.12 14.53 11.53
N THR A 59 -1.01 13.94 11.12
CA THR A 59 -1.03 12.68 10.37
C THR A 59 -0.46 12.87 8.95
N LEU A 60 -0.85 13.96 8.28
CA LEU A 60 -0.29 14.32 6.97
C LEU A 60 1.22 14.50 7.04
N HIS A 61 1.71 15.19 8.07
CA HIS A 61 3.14 15.39 8.26
C HIS A 61 3.88 14.05 8.54
N ALA A 62 3.27 13.17 9.33
CA ALA A 62 3.87 11.87 9.66
C ALA A 62 3.88 10.90 8.47
N LEU A 63 2.82 10.88 7.66
CA LEU A 63 2.70 9.99 6.51
C LEU A 63 3.36 10.57 5.25
N ALA A 64 3.37 11.88 5.09
CA ALA A 64 3.89 12.62 3.94
C ALA A 64 3.48 12.00 2.57
N PRO A 65 2.21 11.66 2.33
CA PRO A 65 1.78 11.08 1.07
C PRO A 65 1.79 12.12 -0.05
N SER A 66 2.02 11.69 -1.29
CA SER A 66 1.89 12.56 -2.47
C SER A 66 0.43 12.87 -2.80
N ALA A 67 -0.47 11.93 -2.52
CA ALA A 67 -1.92 12.07 -2.56
C ALA A 67 -2.55 11.09 -1.57
N TYR A 68 -3.76 11.39 -1.11
CA TYR A 68 -4.50 10.48 -0.24
C TYR A 68 -6.00 10.59 -0.47
N LEU A 69 -6.74 9.55 -0.05
CA LEU A 69 -8.19 9.52 0.01
C LEU A 69 -8.61 8.90 1.35
N VAL A 70 -9.51 9.58 2.06
CA VAL A 70 -10.23 9.02 3.21
C VAL A 70 -11.72 9.16 2.90
N ARG A 71 -12.39 8.03 2.70
CA ARG A 71 -13.78 8.01 2.29
C ARG A 71 -14.57 6.98 3.08
N THR A 72 -15.71 7.40 3.62
CA THR A 72 -16.66 6.48 4.22
C THR A 72 -17.65 6.01 3.18
N TYR A 73 -17.83 4.72 3.07
CA TYR A 73 -18.91 4.11 2.29
C TYR A 73 -19.98 3.56 3.22
N LYS A 74 -21.24 3.63 2.82
CA LYS A 74 -22.39 3.24 3.64
C LYS A 74 -23.32 2.29 2.89
N LYS A 75 -23.86 1.33 3.62
CA LYS A 75 -25.06 0.55 3.36
C LYS A 75 -26.08 0.85 4.47
N PRO A 76 -27.36 0.44 4.35
CA PRO A 76 -28.40 0.75 5.36
C PRO A 76 -27.97 0.46 6.80
N ASP A 77 -27.31 -0.67 7.04
CA ASP A 77 -26.99 -1.15 8.40
C ASP A 77 -25.47 -1.29 8.63
N SER A 78 -24.64 -0.77 7.74
CA SER A 78 -23.18 -0.90 7.86
C SER A 78 -22.44 0.28 7.25
N GLN A 79 -21.23 0.49 7.75
CA GLN A 79 -20.30 1.47 7.19
C GLN A 79 -18.90 0.85 7.02
N LEU A 80 -18.18 1.37 6.04
CA LEU A 80 -16.84 0.97 5.69
C LEU A 80 -15.98 2.22 5.51
N GLU A 81 -14.82 2.26 6.13
CA GLU A 81 -13.83 3.31 5.91
C GLU A 81 -12.79 2.83 4.91
N LEU A 82 -12.64 3.58 3.83
CA LEU A 82 -11.54 3.44 2.88
C LEU A 82 -10.47 4.49 3.18
N PHE A 83 -9.23 4.05 3.26
CA PHE A 83 -8.05 4.90 3.32
C PHE A 83 -7.07 4.48 2.24
N ILE A 84 -6.59 5.43 1.44
CA ILE A 84 -5.53 5.25 0.46
C ILE A 84 -4.50 6.34 0.70
N ALA A 85 -3.22 5.97 0.82
CA ALA A 85 -2.10 6.89 0.76
C ALA A 85 -1.20 6.50 -0.41
N PHE A 86 -1.03 7.42 -1.33
CA PHE A 86 -0.21 7.27 -2.53
C PHE A 86 1.11 8.02 -2.39
N TYR A 87 2.17 7.41 -2.89
CA TYR A 87 3.53 7.94 -2.90
C TYR A 87 4.05 7.90 -4.35
N ALA A 88 4.26 9.07 -4.95
CA ALA A 88 4.79 9.18 -6.31
C ALA A 88 6.23 8.66 -6.43
N GLN A 89 6.95 8.63 -5.32
CA GLN A 89 8.26 8.00 -5.15
C GLN A 89 8.43 7.57 -3.70
N GLN A 90 9.20 6.52 -3.47
CA GLN A 90 9.55 6.07 -2.13
C GLN A 90 11.06 6.19 -1.91
N ARG A 91 11.46 6.71 -0.75
CA ARG A 91 12.86 6.85 -0.35
C ARG A 91 13.19 5.87 0.78
N ALA A 92 14.46 5.53 0.92
CA ALA A 92 14.92 4.76 2.07
C ALA A 92 14.61 5.56 3.35
N GLY A 93 13.85 4.96 4.28
CA GLY A 93 13.38 5.64 5.49
C GLY A 93 12.02 6.37 5.36
N GLU A 94 11.54 6.63 4.14
CA GLU A 94 10.23 7.24 3.85
C GLU A 94 9.31 6.23 3.16
N SER A 95 9.39 4.97 3.54
CA SER A 95 8.55 3.92 2.96
C SER A 95 7.16 3.92 3.57
N MET A 96 6.19 3.42 2.81
CA MET A 96 4.82 3.20 3.29
C MET A 96 4.84 2.41 4.61
N HIS A 97 4.36 3.03 5.68
CA HIS A 97 4.28 2.39 6.98
C HIS A 97 3.15 1.36 7.01
N SER A 98 3.46 0.18 7.51
CA SER A 98 2.42 -0.83 7.72
C SER A 98 1.42 -0.35 8.79
N PRO A 99 0.11 -0.55 8.59
CA PRO A 99 -0.90 -0.26 9.60
C PRO A 99 -0.62 -0.91 10.95
N LYS A 100 0.05 -2.06 11.00
CA LYS A 100 0.44 -2.73 12.25
C LYS A 100 1.34 -1.88 13.15
N HIS A 101 2.09 -0.93 12.60
CA HIS A 101 2.92 -0.04 13.40
C HIS A 101 2.15 1.18 13.92
N CYS A 102 1.12 1.61 13.17
CA CYS A 102 0.32 2.78 13.52
C CYS A 102 -0.86 2.45 14.43
N LEU A 103 -1.43 1.25 14.32
CA LEU A 103 -2.60 0.82 15.07
C LEU A 103 -2.40 0.89 16.60
N PRO A 104 -1.31 0.35 17.17
CA PRO A 104 -1.09 0.43 18.62
C PRO A 104 -0.99 1.86 19.14
N GLY A 105 -0.34 2.75 18.39
CA GLY A 105 -0.24 4.18 18.72
C GLY A 105 -1.60 4.92 18.70
N ALA A 106 -2.58 4.37 18.02
CA ALA A 106 -3.96 4.87 17.99
C ALA A 106 -4.90 4.11 18.94
N GLY A 107 -4.37 3.26 19.82
CA GLY A 107 -5.13 2.50 20.82
C GLY A 107 -5.80 1.22 20.28
N TRP A 108 -5.47 0.79 19.08
CA TRP A 108 -5.98 -0.47 18.55
C TRP A 108 -5.08 -1.64 18.91
N GLU A 109 -5.68 -2.73 19.35
CA GLU A 109 -5.02 -4.01 19.58
C GLU A 109 -5.33 -4.96 18.44
N ILE A 110 -4.29 -5.65 17.93
CA ILE A 110 -4.44 -6.70 16.92
C ILE A 110 -4.54 -8.04 17.65
N TRP A 111 -5.71 -8.67 17.63
CA TRP A 111 -5.91 -9.94 18.31
C TRP A 111 -5.92 -11.16 17.36
N ASN A 112 -6.11 -10.91 16.05
CA ASN A 112 -5.93 -11.95 15.04
C ASN A 112 -5.39 -11.32 13.75
N HIS A 113 -4.48 -12.04 13.08
CA HIS A 113 -4.06 -11.67 11.74
C HIS A 113 -4.12 -12.89 10.82
N ASP A 114 -4.68 -12.69 9.66
CA ASP A 114 -4.90 -13.70 8.63
C ASP A 114 -4.68 -13.05 7.25
N SER A 115 -4.89 -13.81 6.20
CA SER A 115 -4.93 -13.34 4.82
C SER A 115 -6.30 -13.57 4.21
N ALA A 116 -6.68 -12.72 3.27
CA ALA A 116 -7.87 -12.90 2.45
C ALA A 116 -7.47 -13.07 0.99
N SER A 117 -8.11 -14.03 0.34
CA SER A 117 -7.95 -14.26 -1.10
C SER A 117 -9.00 -13.48 -1.87
N ILE A 118 -8.56 -12.56 -2.71
CA ILE A 118 -9.42 -11.64 -3.46
C ILE A 118 -9.42 -12.03 -4.93
N PRO A 119 -10.58 -12.32 -5.53
CA PRO A 119 -10.68 -12.60 -6.96
C PRO A 119 -10.55 -11.30 -7.77
N VAL A 120 -9.48 -11.17 -8.53
CA VAL A 120 -9.23 -10.03 -9.41
C VAL A 120 -8.88 -10.54 -10.80
N ARG A 121 -9.69 -10.23 -11.81
CA ARG A 121 -9.47 -10.61 -13.22
C ARG A 121 -9.12 -12.10 -13.42
N GLY A 122 -9.86 -12.98 -12.73
CA GLY A 122 -9.66 -14.44 -12.83
C GLY A 122 -8.46 -14.98 -12.07
N GLN A 123 -7.73 -14.14 -11.35
CA GLN A 123 -6.63 -14.53 -10.47
C GLN A 123 -7.00 -14.31 -9.00
N GLN A 124 -6.35 -15.07 -8.11
CA GLN A 124 -6.51 -14.90 -6.67
C GLN A 124 -5.34 -14.10 -6.11
N VAL A 125 -5.65 -12.93 -5.55
CA VAL A 125 -4.67 -12.04 -4.94
C VAL A 125 -4.78 -12.13 -3.42
N GLN A 126 -3.66 -12.31 -2.74
CA GLN A 126 -3.64 -12.35 -1.27
C GLN A 126 -3.46 -10.94 -0.71
N ILE A 127 -4.30 -10.56 0.23
CA ILE A 127 -4.17 -9.32 1.03
C ILE A 127 -4.19 -9.64 2.52
N ASN A 128 -3.74 -8.70 3.36
CA ASN A 128 -3.80 -8.87 4.81
C ASN A 128 -5.23 -8.66 5.32
N LYS A 129 -5.64 -9.49 6.27
CA LYS A 129 -6.90 -9.39 7.00
C LYS A 129 -6.62 -9.45 8.49
N TYR A 130 -6.97 -8.41 9.23
CA TYR A 130 -6.74 -8.31 10.67
C TYR A 130 -8.03 -8.06 11.40
N SER A 131 -8.19 -8.74 12.54
CA SER A 131 -9.21 -8.43 13.53
C SER A 131 -8.57 -7.54 14.58
N ILE A 132 -9.13 -6.36 14.78
CA ILE A 132 -8.61 -5.32 15.68
C ILE A 132 -9.70 -4.89 16.64
N GLU A 133 -9.28 -4.44 17.84
CA GLU A 133 -10.18 -3.96 18.88
C GLU A 133 -9.65 -2.68 19.52
N ASN A 134 -10.54 -1.73 19.78
CA ASN A 134 -10.25 -0.53 20.57
C ASN A 134 -11.45 -0.22 21.46
N ALA A 135 -11.22 -0.16 22.79
CA ALA A 135 -12.23 0.18 23.78
C ALA A 135 -13.55 -0.62 23.60
N GLY A 136 -13.45 -1.92 23.34
CA GLY A 136 -14.59 -2.81 23.13
C GLY A 136 -15.22 -2.76 21.72
N THR A 137 -14.74 -1.88 20.86
CA THR A 137 -15.18 -1.83 19.44
C THR A 137 -14.32 -2.76 18.60
N ARG A 138 -14.95 -3.76 17.98
CA ARG A 138 -14.28 -4.72 17.09
C ARG A 138 -14.46 -4.34 15.63
N MET A 139 -13.37 -4.38 14.90
CA MET A 139 -13.32 -4.09 13.47
C MET A 139 -12.54 -5.16 12.72
N LEU A 140 -12.92 -5.42 11.48
CA LEU A 140 -12.08 -6.08 10.50
C LEU A 140 -11.35 -5.02 9.69
N MET A 141 -10.06 -5.24 9.49
CA MET A 141 -9.21 -4.42 8.66
C MET A 141 -8.59 -5.26 7.55
N PHE A 142 -8.78 -4.84 6.31
CA PHE A 142 -8.05 -5.36 5.16
C PHE A 142 -7.06 -4.32 4.69
N TYR A 143 -5.84 -4.74 4.33
CA TYR A 143 -4.89 -3.82 3.72
C TYR A 143 -3.89 -4.54 2.82
N TRP A 144 -3.39 -3.79 1.84
CA TRP A 144 -2.38 -4.25 0.91
C TRP A 144 -1.55 -3.08 0.39
N TYR A 145 -0.45 -3.40 -0.24
CA TYR A 145 0.36 -2.46 -1.01
C TYR A 145 0.05 -2.66 -2.49
N GLN A 146 -0.18 -1.58 -3.20
CA GLN A 146 -0.52 -1.61 -4.62
C GLN A 146 0.36 -0.65 -5.40
N SER A 147 0.96 -1.15 -6.47
CA SER A 147 1.64 -0.36 -7.49
C SER A 147 0.93 -0.57 -8.83
N LYS A 148 1.40 0.10 -9.86
CA LYS A 148 0.89 -0.05 -11.23
C LYS A 148 0.83 -1.51 -11.72
N THR A 149 1.75 -2.35 -11.25
CA THR A 149 1.94 -3.72 -11.78
C THR A 149 1.72 -4.82 -10.75
N ARG A 150 1.53 -4.49 -9.47
CA ARG A 150 1.54 -5.49 -8.40
C ARG A 150 0.64 -5.11 -7.23
N ILE A 151 0.13 -6.17 -6.61
CA ILE A 151 -0.56 -6.14 -5.32
C ILE A 151 0.24 -7.04 -4.39
N ILE A 152 0.63 -6.54 -3.23
CA ILE A 152 1.51 -7.24 -2.29
C ILE A 152 0.92 -7.12 -0.88
N ALA A 153 0.71 -8.24 -0.21
CA ALA A 153 0.34 -8.28 1.21
C ALA A 153 1.57 -8.11 2.12
N SER A 154 2.67 -8.77 1.76
CA SER A 154 3.87 -8.84 2.59
C SER A 154 4.69 -7.54 2.53
N GLU A 155 4.88 -6.90 3.67
CA GLU A 155 5.76 -5.74 3.81
C GLU A 155 7.21 -6.04 3.40
N TYR A 156 7.72 -7.24 3.76
CA TYR A 156 9.08 -7.64 3.41
C TYR A 156 9.25 -7.83 1.91
N LEU A 157 8.29 -8.52 1.27
CA LEU A 157 8.29 -8.68 -0.18
C LEU A 157 8.17 -7.32 -0.87
N GLY A 158 7.34 -6.43 -0.34
CA GLY A 158 7.21 -5.05 -0.81
C GLY A 158 8.56 -4.32 -0.81
N LYS A 159 9.32 -4.41 0.29
CA LYS A 159 10.67 -3.80 0.40
C LYS A 159 11.68 -4.40 -0.58
N VAL A 160 11.66 -5.72 -0.77
CA VAL A 160 12.53 -6.40 -1.76
C VAL A 160 12.18 -5.94 -3.19
N MET A 161 10.88 -5.90 -3.53
CA MET A 161 10.45 -5.44 -4.85
C MET A 161 10.75 -3.95 -5.07
N LEU A 162 10.58 -3.13 -4.03
CA LEU A 162 10.94 -1.71 -4.07
C LEU A 162 12.44 -1.52 -4.34
N ALA A 163 13.31 -2.26 -3.66
CA ALA A 163 14.76 -2.23 -3.89
C ALA A 163 15.12 -2.64 -5.31
N ARG A 164 14.50 -3.74 -5.80
CA ARG A 164 14.67 -4.20 -7.19
C ARG A 164 14.26 -3.12 -8.19
N ASP A 165 13.07 -2.54 -8.03
CA ASP A 165 12.53 -1.55 -8.97
C ASP A 165 13.35 -0.25 -8.94
N THR A 166 13.84 0.16 -7.75
CA THR A 166 14.75 1.29 -7.62
C THR A 166 16.01 1.10 -8.48
N ILE A 167 16.60 -0.09 -8.47
CA ILE A 167 17.84 -0.39 -9.20
C ILE A 167 17.57 -0.52 -10.70
N LEU A 168 16.48 -1.20 -11.08
CA LEU A 168 16.23 -1.56 -12.48
C LEU A 168 15.57 -0.43 -13.28
N THR A 169 14.63 0.28 -12.67
CA THR A 169 13.78 1.25 -13.40
C THR A 169 13.80 2.66 -12.81
N GLY A 170 14.13 2.81 -11.52
CA GLY A 170 13.99 4.06 -10.78
C GLY A 170 12.55 4.41 -10.41
N HIS A 171 11.55 3.64 -10.87
CA HIS A 171 10.14 3.85 -10.58
C HIS A 171 9.75 3.14 -9.28
N THR A 172 9.33 3.89 -8.29
CA THR A 172 9.03 3.38 -6.95
C THR A 172 7.64 3.81 -6.46
N ALA A 173 6.80 4.32 -7.37
CA ALA A 173 5.44 4.74 -7.03
C ALA A 173 4.60 3.58 -6.51
N GLY A 174 3.77 3.88 -5.51
CA GLY A 174 2.88 2.89 -4.93
C GLY A 174 1.91 3.50 -3.93
N SER A 175 0.93 2.73 -3.52
CA SER A 175 -0.02 3.10 -2.50
C SER A 175 -0.15 2.02 -1.44
N ILE A 176 -0.52 2.45 -0.24
CA ILE A 176 -1.14 1.56 0.74
C ILE A 176 -2.64 1.79 0.70
N VAL A 177 -3.39 0.71 0.63
CA VAL A 177 -4.85 0.71 0.64
C VAL A 177 -5.32 -0.02 1.88
N ARG A 178 -6.25 0.57 2.62
CA ARG A 178 -6.81 0.01 3.85
C ARG A 178 -8.33 0.15 3.82
N ILE A 179 -9.02 -0.91 4.19
CA ILE A 179 -10.47 -0.95 4.38
C ILE A 179 -10.72 -1.37 5.83
N MET A 180 -11.58 -0.65 6.52
CA MET A 180 -12.02 -0.99 7.87
C MET A 180 -13.55 -1.02 7.94
N LEU A 181 -14.11 -2.06 8.55
CA LEU A 181 -15.55 -2.19 8.76
C LEU A 181 -15.83 -2.92 10.09
N PRO A 182 -17.03 -2.72 10.70
CA PRO A 182 -17.39 -3.41 11.93
C PRO A 182 -17.29 -4.92 11.78
N ASP A 183 -16.77 -5.62 12.80
CA ASP A 183 -16.62 -7.08 12.79
C ASP A 183 -17.98 -7.75 13.02
N THR A 184 -18.67 -8.03 11.91
CA THR A 184 -19.95 -8.73 11.85
C THR A 184 -19.79 -10.06 11.12
N PRO A 185 -20.74 -10.99 11.23
CA PRO A 185 -20.70 -12.25 10.48
C PRO A 185 -20.54 -12.08 8.95
N ALA A 186 -21.08 -10.97 8.38
CA ALA A 186 -20.98 -10.67 6.96
C ALA A 186 -19.69 -9.92 6.58
N ALA A 187 -19.02 -9.27 7.54
CA ALA A 187 -17.93 -8.34 7.29
C ALA A 187 -16.79 -8.92 6.45
N SER A 188 -16.45 -10.20 6.66
CA SER A 188 -15.35 -10.81 5.89
C SER A 188 -15.71 -10.95 4.41
N ALA A 189 -16.92 -11.35 4.08
CA ALA A 189 -17.41 -11.47 2.70
C ALA A 189 -17.57 -10.07 2.05
N GLU A 190 -18.10 -9.12 2.80
CA GLU A 190 -18.28 -7.74 2.35
C GLU A 190 -16.94 -7.06 2.05
N GLY A 191 -15.96 -7.19 2.94
CA GLY A 191 -14.61 -6.66 2.74
C GLY A 191 -13.89 -7.26 1.53
N VAL A 192 -14.03 -8.57 1.32
CA VAL A 192 -13.49 -9.27 0.14
C VAL A 192 -14.16 -8.77 -1.14
N SER A 193 -15.49 -8.68 -1.16
CA SER A 193 -16.25 -8.21 -2.33
C SER A 193 -15.91 -6.75 -2.68
N PHE A 194 -15.86 -5.88 -1.67
CA PHE A 194 -15.47 -4.48 -1.86
C PHE A 194 -14.04 -4.37 -2.39
N ALA A 195 -13.08 -5.10 -1.80
CA ALA A 195 -11.68 -5.09 -2.24
C ALA A 195 -11.54 -5.56 -3.69
N ALA A 196 -12.29 -6.59 -4.11
CA ALA A 196 -12.27 -7.11 -5.48
C ALA A 196 -12.68 -6.05 -6.52
N ARG A 197 -13.60 -5.15 -6.17
CA ARG A 197 -14.02 -4.03 -7.02
C ARG A 197 -13.11 -2.82 -6.90
N LEU A 198 -12.57 -2.56 -5.71
CA LEU A 198 -11.70 -1.42 -5.46
C LEU A 198 -10.32 -1.56 -6.12
N ILE A 199 -9.73 -2.75 -6.12
CA ILE A 199 -8.39 -2.99 -6.67
C ILE A 199 -8.23 -2.48 -8.11
N PRO A 200 -9.15 -2.78 -9.06
CA PRO A 200 -9.09 -2.24 -10.41
C PRO A 200 -9.24 -0.70 -10.48
N GLU A 201 -10.06 -0.10 -9.61
CA GLU A 201 -10.21 1.35 -9.52
C GLU A 201 -8.90 2.04 -9.12
N VAL A 202 -8.22 1.51 -8.09
CA VAL A 202 -6.91 2.01 -7.67
C VAL A 202 -5.87 1.82 -8.78
N GLU A 203 -5.90 0.69 -9.47
CA GLU A 203 -5.00 0.42 -10.61
C GLU A 203 -5.23 1.42 -11.75
N HIS A 204 -6.48 1.78 -12.03
CA HIS A 204 -6.82 2.81 -13.01
C HIS A 204 -6.19 4.16 -12.66
N CYS A 205 -6.15 4.53 -11.38
CA CYS A 205 -5.49 5.76 -10.93
C CYS A 205 -3.99 5.78 -11.27
N PHE A 206 -3.33 4.63 -11.34
CA PHE A 206 -1.93 4.53 -11.80
C PHE A 206 -1.76 4.63 -13.33
N GLY A 207 -2.84 4.77 -14.10
CA GLY A 207 -2.80 4.84 -15.56
C GLY A 207 -2.54 3.50 -16.24
N SER A 208 -2.78 2.40 -15.56
CA SER A 208 -2.86 1.10 -16.21
C SER A 208 -4.12 1.08 -17.06
N GLN A 209 -3.97 0.78 -18.36
CA GLN A 209 -5.12 0.59 -19.23
C GLN A 209 -5.91 -0.60 -18.70
N VAL A 210 -7.10 -0.34 -18.19
CA VAL A 210 -8.10 -1.39 -18.02
C VAL A 210 -8.47 -1.81 -19.44
N ASN A 211 -7.80 -2.84 -19.98
CA ASN A 211 -8.31 -3.48 -21.18
C ASN A 211 -9.64 -4.13 -20.79
N PRO A 212 -10.75 -3.75 -21.47
CA PRO A 212 -12.07 -4.25 -21.15
C PRO A 212 -12.19 -5.75 -21.35
#